data_014d2665ec636b45e0c2b42eee010609
#
_entry.id   014d2665ec636b45e0c2b42eee010609
#
_cell.length_a   1.000
_cell.length_b   1.000
_cell.length_c   1.000
_cell.angle_alpha   90.00
_cell.angle_beta   90.00
_cell.angle_gamma   90.00
#
_symmetry.space_group_name_H-M   'P 1'
#
loop_
_entity.id
_entity.type
_entity.pdbx_description
1 polymer ?
#
loop_
_entity_poly.entity_id
_entity_poly.type
_entity_poly.pdbx_seq_one_letter_code
_entity_poly.pdbx_strand_id
1 'polypeptide(L)'
;MKKAIWSNNWLVRLFLLFTVISAFLPSNSLAKTAKEIDASVDVAIKRFYKQVGGAEEFVKASKGMLVMPNVVKGAFIVGGEYGEGALRIGGKTVDYYNTISGSIGFQIGGESKDIILFFMTDEALKKFRASEGWEAGVDGNVALVSVGAGGRADTTTLKDPIVGFVFDAKGLIADISLKGAKFTKLDKKE
;
A
#
# COMPACT_ATOMS: atom_id res chain seq x y z
N MET A 1 -42.66 -21.01 52.83
CA MET A 1 -42.20 -19.87 52.01
C MET A 1 -41.23 -20.40 50.98
N LYS A 2 -41.65 -20.62 49.71
CA LYS A 2 -40.78 -21.08 48.62
C LYS A 2 -40.26 -19.86 47.86
N LYS A 3 -38.95 -19.59 47.92
CA LYS A 3 -38.30 -18.57 47.13
C LYS A 3 -38.17 -19.08 45.69
N ALA A 4 -38.89 -18.42 44.76
CA ALA A 4 -38.71 -18.66 43.33
C ALA A 4 -37.32 -18.14 42.87
N ILE A 5 -36.45 -19.05 42.47
CA ILE A 5 -35.17 -18.72 41.81
C ILE A 5 -35.51 -18.43 40.36
N TRP A 6 -35.67 -17.16 40.00
CA TRP A 6 -35.69 -16.73 38.60
C TRP A 6 -34.31 -16.87 38.02
N SER A 7 -34.08 -17.94 37.29
CA SER A 7 -32.85 -18.11 36.53
C SER A 7 -32.84 -17.17 35.34
N ASN A 8 -31.93 -16.23 35.34
CA ASN A 8 -31.79 -15.18 34.35
C ASN A 8 -31.10 -15.72 33.05
N ASN A 9 -31.79 -16.74 32.45
CA ASN A 9 -31.28 -17.41 31.24
C ASN A 9 -31.38 -16.54 29.96
N TRP A 10 -31.95 -15.35 30.04
CA TRP A 10 -32.06 -14.46 28.88
C TRP A 10 -30.74 -13.86 28.45
N LEU A 11 -29.84 -13.56 29.41
CA LEU A 11 -28.48 -13.09 29.11
C LEU A 11 -27.65 -14.16 28.41
N VAL A 12 -27.77 -15.42 28.82
CA VAL A 12 -27.11 -16.55 28.17
C VAL A 12 -27.64 -16.76 26.76
N ARG A 13 -28.95 -16.59 26.55
CA ARG A 13 -29.58 -16.67 25.22
C ARG A 13 -29.17 -15.51 24.31
N LEU A 14 -29.03 -14.30 24.85
CA LEU A 14 -28.52 -13.14 24.12
C LEU A 14 -27.06 -13.32 23.73
N PHE A 15 -26.25 -13.87 24.63
CA PHE A 15 -24.84 -14.16 24.36
C PHE A 15 -24.66 -15.26 23.29
N LEU A 16 -25.46 -16.32 23.36
CA LEU A 16 -25.48 -17.37 22.33
C LEU A 16 -26.00 -16.86 20.97
N LEU A 17 -26.99 -15.96 20.93
CA LEU A 17 -27.43 -15.34 19.68
C LEU A 17 -26.33 -14.45 19.07
N PHE A 18 -25.60 -13.72 19.88
CA PHE A 18 -24.52 -12.86 19.42
C PHE A 18 -23.34 -13.66 18.86
N THR A 19 -23.01 -14.81 19.47
CA THR A 19 -21.97 -15.70 18.95
C THR A 19 -22.34 -16.40 17.65
N VAL A 20 -23.63 -16.75 17.44
CA VAL A 20 -24.09 -17.38 16.20
C VAL A 20 -24.12 -16.37 15.04
N ILE A 21 -24.50 -15.11 15.30
CA ILE A 21 -24.53 -14.05 14.27
C ILE A 21 -23.09 -13.71 13.80
N SER A 22 -22.11 -13.72 14.69
CA SER A 22 -20.69 -13.51 14.33
C SER A 22 -20.11 -14.59 13.42
N ALA A 23 -20.65 -15.83 13.44
CA ALA A 23 -20.17 -16.93 12.63
C ALA A 23 -20.65 -16.89 11.15
N PHE A 24 -21.65 -16.05 10.84
CA PHE A 24 -22.23 -15.92 9.50
C PHE A 24 -21.89 -14.63 8.77
N LEU A 25 -21.03 -13.78 9.34
CA LEU A 25 -20.49 -12.66 8.57
C LEU A 25 -19.53 -13.22 7.51
N PRO A 26 -19.80 -13.00 6.21
CA PRO A 26 -18.85 -13.38 5.19
C PRO A 26 -17.55 -12.65 5.50
N SER A 27 -16.48 -13.39 5.74
CA SER A 27 -15.13 -12.83 5.82
C SER A 27 -14.80 -12.33 4.41
N ASN A 28 -15.20 -11.10 4.09
CA ASN A 28 -14.67 -10.43 2.93
C ASN A 28 -13.17 -10.32 3.18
N SER A 29 -12.41 -11.18 2.54
CA SER A 29 -10.96 -11.08 2.54
C SER A 29 -10.60 -9.67 2.08
N LEU A 30 -9.99 -8.87 2.96
CA LEU A 30 -9.49 -7.55 2.63
C LEU A 30 -8.37 -7.62 1.58
N ALA A 31 -7.83 -8.81 1.34
CA ALA A 31 -6.80 -9.08 0.36
C ALA A 31 -7.39 -9.14 -1.05
N LYS A 32 -6.92 -8.25 -1.93
CA LYS A 32 -7.31 -8.24 -3.34
C LYS A 32 -6.79 -9.47 -4.08
N THR A 33 -7.51 -9.90 -5.09
CA THR A 33 -7.03 -10.90 -6.06
C THR A 33 -5.89 -10.31 -6.92
N ALA A 34 -5.08 -11.16 -7.53
CA ALA A 34 -4.05 -10.76 -8.50
C ALA A 34 -4.62 -9.84 -9.59
N LYS A 35 -5.75 -10.22 -10.17
CA LYS A 35 -6.45 -9.46 -11.22
C LYS A 35 -6.92 -8.07 -10.75
N GLU A 36 -7.41 -7.96 -9.53
CA GLU A 36 -7.84 -6.66 -8.97
C GLU A 36 -6.65 -5.75 -8.68
N ILE A 37 -5.52 -6.33 -8.23
CA ILE A 37 -4.27 -5.58 -8.04
C ILE A 37 -3.79 -5.06 -9.40
N ASP A 38 -3.70 -5.91 -10.42
CA ASP A 38 -3.26 -5.52 -11.76
C ASP A 38 -4.12 -4.41 -12.36
N ALA A 39 -5.45 -4.52 -12.26
CA ALA A 39 -6.36 -3.49 -12.73
C ALA A 39 -6.13 -2.14 -12.00
N SER A 40 -5.90 -2.18 -10.69
CA SER A 40 -5.61 -1.00 -9.89
C SER A 40 -4.25 -0.38 -10.25
N VAL A 41 -3.24 -1.22 -10.48
CA VAL A 41 -1.90 -0.82 -10.92
C VAL A 41 -1.95 -0.12 -12.27
N ASP A 42 -2.69 -0.67 -13.27
CA ASP A 42 -2.84 -0.06 -14.58
C ASP A 42 -3.51 1.33 -14.50
N VAL A 43 -4.50 1.49 -13.61
CA VAL A 43 -5.14 2.79 -13.36
C VAL A 43 -4.15 3.78 -12.73
N ALA A 44 -3.36 3.34 -11.73
CA ALA A 44 -2.36 4.20 -11.10
C ALA A 44 -1.26 4.64 -12.07
N ILE A 45 -0.78 3.75 -12.95
CA ILE A 45 0.18 4.09 -14.00
C ILE A 45 -0.38 5.16 -14.94
N LYS A 46 -1.65 5.03 -15.37
CA LYS A 46 -2.30 6.05 -16.20
C LYS A 46 -2.41 7.41 -15.49
N ARG A 47 -2.72 7.41 -14.18
CA ARG A 47 -2.71 8.63 -13.36
C ARG A 47 -1.32 9.24 -13.28
N PHE A 48 -0.29 8.41 -13.08
CA PHE A 48 1.10 8.85 -13.04
C PHE A 48 1.50 9.62 -14.30
N TYR A 49 1.26 9.05 -15.47
CA TYR A 49 1.53 9.72 -16.74
C TYR A 49 0.77 11.04 -16.91
N LYS A 50 -0.46 11.11 -16.36
CA LYS A 50 -1.27 12.33 -16.47
C LYS A 50 -0.82 13.44 -15.51
N GLN A 51 -0.35 13.07 -14.33
CA GLN A 51 -0.08 14.02 -13.24
C GLN A 51 1.39 14.43 -13.13
N VAL A 52 2.30 13.58 -13.60
CA VAL A 52 3.74 13.77 -13.45
C VAL A 52 4.39 14.09 -14.77
N GLY A 53 4.82 15.34 -14.96
CA GLY A 53 5.61 15.74 -16.14
C GLY A 53 6.99 15.08 -16.11
N GLY A 54 7.40 14.45 -17.23
CA GLY A 54 8.64 13.66 -17.30
C GLY A 54 8.48 12.19 -16.88
N ALA A 55 7.25 11.75 -16.59
CA ALA A 55 6.95 10.35 -16.21
C ALA A 55 7.56 9.31 -17.14
N GLU A 56 7.52 9.57 -18.47
CA GLU A 56 8.07 8.65 -19.47
C GLU A 56 9.58 8.41 -19.33
N GLU A 57 10.33 9.42 -18.92
CA GLU A 57 11.79 9.33 -18.75
C GLU A 57 12.13 8.33 -17.66
N PHE A 58 11.42 8.38 -16.51
CA PHE A 58 11.59 7.44 -15.40
C PHE A 58 11.19 6.03 -15.80
N VAL A 59 10.07 5.86 -16.49
CA VAL A 59 9.62 4.53 -16.95
C VAL A 59 10.60 3.92 -17.93
N LYS A 60 11.13 4.70 -18.90
CA LYS A 60 12.10 4.21 -19.88
C LYS A 60 13.45 3.89 -19.29
N ALA A 61 13.92 4.68 -18.32
CA ALA A 61 15.23 4.50 -17.68
C ALA A 61 15.25 3.35 -16.66
N SER A 62 14.11 3.02 -16.05
CA SER A 62 14.05 2.04 -14.98
C SER A 62 14.16 0.59 -15.47
N LYS A 63 14.75 -0.27 -14.62
CA LYS A 63 14.81 -1.73 -14.80
C LYS A 63 13.52 -2.43 -14.35
N GLY A 64 12.76 -1.77 -13.49
CA GLY A 64 11.47 -2.21 -13.00
C GLY A 64 10.81 -1.13 -12.16
N MET A 65 9.51 -1.24 -11.98
CA MET A 65 8.72 -0.34 -11.13
C MET A 65 7.79 -1.13 -10.22
N LEU A 66 7.82 -0.80 -8.92
CA LEU A 66 6.81 -1.24 -7.95
C LEU A 66 5.72 -0.19 -7.88
N VAL A 67 4.50 -0.57 -8.16
CA VAL A 67 3.33 0.32 -8.13
C VAL A 67 2.40 -0.11 -7.02
N MET A 68 2.15 0.79 -6.06
CA MET A 68 1.28 0.60 -4.90
C MET A 68 0.10 1.57 -5.00
N PRO A 69 -1.01 1.15 -5.64
CA PRO A 69 -2.18 2.01 -5.81
C PRO A 69 -3.02 2.07 -4.54
N ASN A 70 -3.58 3.25 -4.25
CA ASN A 70 -4.51 3.47 -3.15
C ASN A 70 -4.00 2.95 -1.80
N VAL A 71 -2.77 3.31 -1.44
CA VAL A 71 -2.25 3.08 -0.09
C VAL A 71 -3.08 3.92 0.87
N VAL A 72 -3.78 3.26 1.79
CA VAL A 72 -4.71 3.90 2.71
C VAL A 72 -4.11 4.02 4.10
N LYS A 73 -4.31 5.18 4.72
CA LYS A 73 -4.07 5.41 6.14
C LYS A 73 -5.42 5.38 6.83
N GLY A 74 -5.66 4.46 7.73
CA GLY A 74 -6.98 4.25 8.28
C GLY A 74 -7.00 3.93 9.76
N ALA A 75 -8.15 4.21 10.40
CA ALA A 75 -8.42 3.95 11.80
C ALA A 75 -8.47 2.44 12.17
N PHE A 76 -8.50 1.55 11.18
CA PHE A 76 -8.54 0.11 11.40
C PHE A 76 -7.15 -0.50 11.65
N ILE A 77 -6.09 0.22 11.25
CA ILE A 77 -4.70 -0.14 11.57
C ILE A 77 -4.21 0.98 12.48
N VAL A 78 -4.05 0.73 13.75
CA VAL A 78 -3.67 1.72 14.77
C VAL A 78 -2.44 2.50 14.29
N GLY A 79 -2.68 3.69 13.68
CA GLY A 79 -1.63 4.58 13.21
C GLY A 79 -0.76 4.05 12.06
N GLY A 80 -1.29 3.22 11.15
CA GLY A 80 -0.54 2.64 10.04
C GLY A 80 -1.14 2.91 8.66
N GLU A 81 -0.32 2.70 7.63
CA GLU A 81 -0.73 2.69 6.23
C GLU A 81 -0.66 1.25 5.70
N TYR A 82 -1.58 0.92 4.79
CA TYR A 82 -1.62 -0.36 4.09
C TYR A 82 -1.97 -0.19 2.62
N GLY A 83 -1.32 -0.97 1.77
CA GLY A 83 -1.64 -1.06 0.36
C GLY A 83 -1.15 -2.36 -0.26
N GLU A 84 -1.78 -2.78 -1.35
CA GLU A 84 -1.31 -3.90 -2.19
C GLU A 84 -1.03 -3.40 -3.59
N GLY A 85 0.03 -3.94 -4.20
CA GLY A 85 0.49 -3.52 -5.52
C GLY A 85 1.29 -4.59 -6.23
N ALA A 86 1.88 -4.22 -7.38
CA ALA A 86 2.63 -5.14 -8.21
C ALA A 86 3.96 -4.55 -8.69
N LEU A 87 4.96 -5.43 -8.80
CA LEU A 87 6.22 -5.14 -9.46
C LEU A 87 6.08 -5.43 -10.95
N ARG A 88 6.30 -4.42 -11.77
CA ARG A 88 6.32 -4.49 -13.24
C ARG A 88 7.75 -4.47 -13.77
N ILE A 89 8.09 -5.43 -14.65
CA ILE A 89 9.34 -5.48 -15.39
C ILE A 89 8.99 -5.63 -16.87
N GLY A 90 9.46 -4.72 -17.71
CA GLY A 90 9.11 -4.73 -19.13
C GLY A 90 7.59 -4.64 -19.39
N GLY A 91 6.86 -3.94 -18.53
CA GLY A 91 5.41 -3.78 -18.61
C GLY A 91 4.58 -4.96 -18.08
N LYS A 92 5.21 -6.07 -17.67
CA LYS A 92 4.52 -7.26 -17.17
C LYS A 92 4.63 -7.36 -15.64
N THR A 93 3.57 -7.80 -14.97
CA THR A 93 3.63 -8.15 -13.54
C THR A 93 4.51 -9.39 -13.35
N VAL A 94 5.46 -9.29 -12.42
CA VAL A 94 6.36 -10.40 -12.06
C VAL A 94 6.17 -10.85 -10.62
N ASP A 95 5.78 -9.95 -9.72
CA ASP A 95 5.56 -10.23 -8.30
C ASP A 95 4.50 -9.27 -7.75
N TYR A 96 3.80 -9.67 -6.67
CA TYR A 96 2.87 -8.84 -5.91
C TYR A 96 3.45 -8.52 -4.54
N TYR A 97 3.12 -7.35 -4.02
CA TYR A 97 3.61 -6.85 -2.73
C TYR A 97 2.50 -6.18 -1.94
N ASN A 98 2.61 -6.23 -0.62
CA ASN A 98 1.94 -5.27 0.23
C ASN A 98 2.94 -4.24 0.76
N THR A 99 2.44 -3.10 1.20
CA THR A 99 3.20 -2.15 2.02
C THR A 99 2.51 -1.93 3.34
N ILE A 100 3.32 -1.85 4.39
CA ILE A 100 2.90 -1.48 5.74
C ILE A 100 3.88 -0.43 6.22
N SER A 101 3.37 0.71 6.71
CA SER A 101 4.19 1.69 7.42
C SER A 101 3.51 2.09 8.71
N GLY A 102 4.30 2.30 9.78
CA GLY A 102 3.83 2.90 11.01
C GLY A 102 3.75 4.42 10.86
N SER A 103 2.64 5.03 11.21
CA SER A 103 2.56 6.48 11.35
C SER A 103 2.05 6.81 12.73
N ILE A 104 2.80 7.67 13.46
CA ILE A 104 2.35 8.22 14.74
C ILE A 104 1.51 9.46 14.40
N GLY A 105 0.19 9.32 14.44
CA GLY A 105 -0.71 10.44 14.22
C GLY A 105 -2.17 10.02 14.35
N PHE A 106 -2.89 10.69 15.23
CA PHE A 106 -4.34 10.58 15.34
C PHE A 106 -4.93 11.42 14.20
N GLN A 107 -5.40 10.79 13.13
CA GLN A 107 -6.10 11.48 12.05
C GLN A 107 -7.47 10.86 11.84
N ILE A 108 -8.48 11.69 11.96
CA ILE A 108 -9.88 11.34 11.67
C ILE A 108 -10.09 11.63 10.19
N GLY A 109 -10.10 10.57 9.37
CA GLY A 109 -10.36 10.66 7.93
C GLY A 109 -9.56 9.62 7.15
N GLY A 110 -10.15 9.06 6.11
CA GLY A 110 -9.46 8.16 5.19
C GLY A 110 -8.53 8.97 4.28
N GLU A 111 -7.22 8.84 4.47
CA GLU A 111 -6.22 9.35 3.54
C GLU A 111 -5.83 8.23 2.58
N SER A 112 -5.62 8.55 1.32
CA SER A 112 -5.09 7.61 0.33
C SER A 112 -4.10 8.29 -0.59
N LYS A 113 -3.11 7.53 -1.05
CA LYS A 113 -2.09 7.97 -1.98
C LYS A 113 -1.65 6.83 -2.88
N ASP A 114 -1.14 7.14 -4.06
CA ASP A 114 -0.44 6.20 -4.91
C ASP A 114 1.07 6.35 -4.68
N ILE A 115 1.78 5.22 -4.67
CA ILE A 115 3.25 5.18 -4.56
C ILE A 115 3.80 4.42 -5.75
N ILE A 116 4.85 4.95 -6.40
CA ILE A 116 5.65 4.22 -7.38
C ILE A 116 7.11 4.29 -6.96
N LEU A 117 7.78 3.13 -6.90
CA LEU A 117 9.23 3.04 -6.78
C LEU A 117 9.81 2.57 -8.11
N PHE A 118 10.70 3.37 -8.69
CA PHE A 118 11.48 3.01 -9.86
C PHE A 118 12.84 2.48 -9.43
N PHE A 119 13.18 1.27 -9.86
CA PHE A 119 14.50 0.69 -9.70
C PHE A 119 15.36 1.06 -10.91
N MET A 120 16.27 1.99 -10.76
CA MET A 120 17.06 2.54 -11.86
C MET A 120 18.24 1.64 -12.24
N THR A 121 18.67 0.74 -11.33
CA THR A 121 19.75 -0.21 -11.54
C THR A 121 19.30 -1.66 -11.36
N ASP A 122 19.94 -2.58 -12.09
CA ASP A 122 19.68 -4.02 -11.95
C ASP A 122 20.03 -4.52 -10.54
N GLU A 123 21.05 -3.95 -9.90
CA GLU A 123 21.45 -4.30 -8.54
C GLU A 123 20.37 -3.94 -7.53
N ALA A 124 19.80 -2.72 -7.60
CA ALA A 124 18.73 -2.29 -6.71
C ALA A 124 17.49 -3.17 -6.87
N LEU A 125 17.09 -3.47 -8.12
CA LEU A 125 15.98 -4.36 -8.41
C LEU A 125 16.21 -5.77 -7.87
N LYS A 126 17.40 -6.34 -8.09
CA LYS A 126 17.77 -7.67 -7.60
C LYS A 126 17.75 -7.75 -6.08
N LYS A 127 18.30 -6.74 -5.40
CA LYS A 127 18.34 -6.65 -3.94
C LYS A 127 16.92 -6.57 -3.36
N PHE A 128 16.05 -5.74 -3.95
CA PHE A 128 14.65 -5.63 -3.56
C PHE A 128 13.92 -6.98 -3.69
N ARG A 129 14.05 -7.66 -4.83
CA ARG A 129 13.36 -8.94 -5.09
C ARG A 129 13.86 -10.10 -4.24
N ALA A 130 15.12 -10.07 -3.81
CA ALA A 130 15.72 -11.08 -2.96
C ALA A 130 15.35 -10.93 -1.47
N SER A 131 14.80 -9.80 -1.06
CA SER A 131 14.37 -9.53 0.31
C SER A 131 12.95 -10.10 0.53
N GLU A 132 12.74 -10.78 1.66
CA GLU A 132 11.41 -11.21 2.10
C GLU A 132 10.56 -10.06 2.67
N GLY A 133 11.21 -8.96 3.03
CA GLY A 133 10.57 -7.75 3.53
C GLY A 133 11.51 -6.57 3.46
N TRP A 134 11.49 -5.84 2.36
CA TRP A 134 12.36 -4.69 2.12
C TRP A 134 11.81 -3.42 2.80
N GLU A 135 12.67 -2.70 3.51
CA GLU A 135 12.31 -1.48 4.25
C GLU A 135 13.02 -0.26 3.69
N ALA A 136 12.23 0.77 3.31
CA ALA A 136 12.76 2.02 2.80
C ALA A 136 13.53 2.80 3.88
N GLY A 137 14.75 3.22 3.57
CA GLY A 137 15.66 3.91 4.48
C GLY A 137 16.52 2.98 5.35
N VAL A 138 16.27 1.66 5.32
CA VAL A 138 17.07 0.63 6.00
C VAL A 138 17.79 -0.24 4.98
N ASP A 139 17.04 -0.93 4.10
CA ASP A 139 17.59 -1.83 3.09
C ASP A 139 18.04 -1.10 1.83
N GLY A 140 17.54 0.12 1.63
CA GLY A 140 17.92 1.00 0.53
C GLY A 140 17.33 2.39 0.67
N ASN A 141 18.10 3.39 0.22
CA ASN A 141 17.62 4.76 0.16
C ASN A 141 16.70 4.95 -1.05
N VAL A 142 15.61 5.69 -0.84
CA VAL A 142 14.68 6.10 -1.89
C VAL A 142 14.80 7.61 -2.05
N ALA A 143 15.23 8.06 -3.23
CA ALA A 143 15.15 9.47 -3.59
C ALA A 143 13.71 9.84 -3.90
N LEU A 144 13.05 10.56 -2.98
CA LEU A 144 11.67 10.98 -3.18
C LEU A 144 11.61 12.20 -4.09
N VAL A 145 10.81 12.09 -5.14
CA VAL A 145 10.46 13.20 -6.02
C VAL A 145 9.12 13.77 -5.60
N SER A 146 9.15 15.00 -5.09
CA SER A 146 7.94 15.76 -4.85
C SER A 146 7.44 16.35 -6.16
N VAL A 147 6.21 16.00 -6.54
CA VAL A 147 5.55 16.60 -7.69
C VAL A 147 4.96 17.94 -7.23
N GLY A 148 5.70 19.03 -7.49
CA GLY A 148 5.28 20.39 -7.13
C GLY A 148 4.08 20.87 -7.95
N ALA A 149 3.59 22.07 -7.64
CA ALA A 149 2.44 22.72 -8.29
C ALA A 149 2.55 22.85 -9.82
N GLY A 150 3.74 22.67 -10.41
CA GLY A 150 3.98 22.60 -11.86
C GLY A 150 3.95 21.20 -12.45
N GLY A 151 3.76 20.15 -11.63
CA GLY A 151 3.61 18.78 -12.09
C GLY A 151 4.86 18.16 -12.74
N ARG A 152 6.03 18.85 -12.71
CA ARG A 152 7.25 18.35 -13.37
C ARG A 152 8.20 17.71 -12.36
N ALA A 153 8.62 16.49 -12.64
CA ALA A 153 9.63 15.78 -11.88
C ALA A 153 11.04 16.30 -12.19
N ASP A 154 11.89 16.41 -11.18
CA ASP A 154 13.30 16.72 -11.37
C ASP A 154 14.06 15.47 -11.84
N THR A 155 14.58 15.52 -13.07
CA THR A 155 15.31 14.42 -13.69
C THR A 155 16.72 14.22 -13.14
N THR A 156 17.22 15.10 -12.28
CA THR A 156 18.52 14.91 -11.61
C THR A 156 18.54 13.66 -10.74
N THR A 157 17.38 13.25 -10.22
CA THR A 157 17.18 12.04 -9.40
C THR A 157 17.27 10.73 -10.20
N LEU A 158 17.29 10.77 -11.55
CA LEU A 158 17.50 9.56 -12.38
C LEU A 158 18.81 8.82 -12.07
N LYS A 159 19.77 9.47 -11.41
CA LYS A 159 21.05 8.88 -11.00
C LYS A 159 20.94 8.04 -9.72
N ASP A 160 19.87 8.22 -8.95
CA ASP A 160 19.67 7.47 -7.72
C ASP A 160 19.25 6.04 -8.03
N PRO A 161 19.75 5.03 -7.29
CA PRO A 161 19.43 3.62 -7.55
C PRO A 161 17.94 3.30 -7.43
N ILE A 162 17.22 4.01 -6.55
CA ILE A 162 15.77 3.88 -6.35
C ILE A 162 15.16 5.28 -6.25
N VAL A 163 14.20 5.55 -7.12
CA VAL A 163 13.44 6.81 -7.15
C VAL A 163 11.99 6.55 -6.79
N GLY A 164 11.45 7.32 -5.84
CA GLY A 164 10.08 7.18 -5.36
C GLY A 164 9.20 8.37 -5.70
N PHE A 165 7.98 8.10 -6.12
CA PHE A 165 6.92 9.09 -6.31
C PHE A 165 5.75 8.80 -5.41
N VAL A 166 5.22 9.85 -4.78
CA VAL A 166 3.95 9.84 -4.06
C VAL A 166 3.03 10.84 -4.73
N PHE A 167 1.88 10.40 -5.20
CA PHE A 167 0.95 11.22 -5.99
C PHE A 167 -0.50 10.78 -5.76
N ASP A 168 -1.46 11.45 -6.40
CA ASP A 168 -2.91 11.25 -6.22
C ASP A 168 -3.35 11.25 -4.75
N ALA A 169 -2.66 12.05 -3.94
CA ALA A 169 -2.92 12.13 -2.52
C ALA A 169 -4.28 12.77 -2.23
N LYS A 170 -5.10 12.07 -1.43
CA LYS A 170 -6.42 12.53 -0.98
C LYS A 170 -6.44 12.61 0.53
N GLY A 171 -7.03 13.69 1.06
CA GLY A 171 -7.03 14.00 2.48
C GLY A 171 -5.94 14.97 2.89
N LEU A 172 -5.76 15.18 4.19
CA LEU A 172 -4.73 16.07 4.74
C LEU A 172 -3.41 15.31 4.89
N ILE A 173 -2.65 15.18 3.80
CA ILE A 173 -1.31 14.56 3.84
C ILE A 173 -0.30 15.65 4.17
N ALA A 174 0.13 15.69 5.43
CA ALA A 174 1.12 16.68 5.93
C ALA A 174 2.56 16.19 5.73
N ASP A 175 2.78 14.88 5.57
CA ASP A 175 4.12 14.30 5.46
C ASP A 175 4.16 13.26 4.33
N ILE A 176 5.04 13.50 3.35
CA ILE A 176 5.33 12.59 2.26
C ILE A 176 6.68 11.93 2.57
N SER A 177 6.67 10.90 3.39
CA SER A 177 7.84 10.09 3.69
C SER A 177 7.56 8.63 3.39
N LEU A 178 8.56 7.94 2.84
CA LEU A 178 8.55 6.48 2.70
C LEU A 178 9.46 5.80 3.72
N LYS A 179 10.14 6.57 4.57
CA LYS A 179 11.06 6.02 5.58
C LYS A 179 10.30 5.12 6.54
N GLY A 180 10.77 3.89 6.70
CA GLY A 180 10.12 2.88 7.53
C GLY A 180 8.94 2.17 6.84
N ALA A 181 8.65 2.47 5.58
CA ALA A 181 7.69 1.69 4.81
C ALA A 181 8.30 0.34 4.45
N LYS A 182 7.64 -0.74 4.87
CA LYS A 182 8.06 -2.11 4.60
C LYS A 182 7.23 -2.70 3.46
N PHE A 183 7.92 -3.26 2.47
CA PHE A 183 7.32 -3.90 1.32
C PHE A 183 7.57 -5.41 1.41
N THR A 184 6.49 -6.20 1.50
CA THR A 184 6.57 -7.65 1.66
C THR A 184 5.94 -8.34 0.46
N LYS A 185 6.63 -9.34 -0.08
CA LYS A 185 6.14 -10.13 -1.20
C LYS A 185 4.90 -10.93 -0.80
N LEU A 186 3.91 -10.96 -1.70
CA LEU A 186 2.67 -11.70 -1.54
C LEU A 186 2.68 -12.92 -2.45
N ASP A 187 2.26 -14.07 -1.91
CA ASP A 187 1.98 -15.26 -2.72
C ASP A 187 0.55 -15.14 -3.29
N LYS A 188 0.44 -14.55 -4.49
CA LYS A 188 -0.82 -14.44 -5.23
C LYS A 188 -0.77 -15.40 -6.41
N LYS A 189 -1.62 -16.42 -6.39
CA LYS A 189 -1.83 -17.31 -7.54
C LYS A 189 -2.79 -16.64 -8.53
N GLU A 190 -2.47 -16.73 -9.82
CA GLU A 190 -3.36 -16.33 -10.91
C GLU A 190 -4.65 -17.14 -10.92
#